data_0c584900f2a2d51ed6f990220a1d59ab
#
_entry.id   0c584900f2a2d51ed6f990220a1d59ab
#
_cell.length_a   1.000
_cell.length_b   1.000
_cell.length_c   1.000
_cell.angle_alpha   90.00
_cell.angle_beta   90.00
_cell.angle_gamma   90.00
#
_symmetry.space_group_name_H-M   'P 1'
#
loop_
_entity.id
_entity.type
_entity.pdbx_description
1 polymer ?
#
loop_
_entity_poly.entity_id
_entity_poly.type
_entity_poly.pdbx_seq_one_letter_code
_entity_poly.pdbx_strand_id
1 'polypeptide(L)'
;QAFSELSEPEYSEIDDPSIFRNSCRLPGNVKRVLFDFDGTISLLREGWQPIMRDLMIRFITGKKEIKEEVLSRIMVEVNEFIAETTGLQTILQMEGLRKLVGQYGFVPPDEILTPLEYKKIYTGYLKEIVKKRINENVKSRYLLRGALEFLKALRRRGVTFLVASGTDKEDVIKEAKYLGVYSYINGGVSGALNSIEEYSKKKVIERLMKEEKIKPDELVVIGDGPVEITVGREAGAFTVGVASNEKAGFG
;
A
#
# COMPACT_ATOMS: atom_id res chain seq x y z
N GLN A 1 4.20 25.81 14.90
CA GLN A 1 4.68 25.81 16.33
C GLN A 1 4.31 24.52 17.10
N ALA A 2 3.70 23.49 16.47
CA ALA A 2 3.31 22.24 17.14
C ALA A 2 4.31 21.08 16.95
N PHE A 3 5.46 21.31 16.34
CA PHE A 3 6.44 20.24 16.05
C PHE A 3 7.73 20.30 16.88
N SER A 4 7.85 21.25 17.82
CA SER A 4 9.11 21.46 18.57
C SER A 4 9.18 20.74 19.93
N GLU A 5 8.19 19.92 20.30
CA GLU A 5 8.16 19.20 21.58
C GLU A 5 8.08 17.67 21.45
N LEU A 6 8.41 17.12 20.29
CA LEU A 6 8.68 15.68 20.21
C LEU A 6 10.13 15.48 20.68
N SER A 7 10.28 14.95 21.90
CA SER A 7 11.56 14.39 22.36
C SER A 7 12.13 13.50 21.26
N GLU A 8 13.45 13.56 21.07
CA GLU A 8 14.13 12.67 20.12
C GLU A 8 13.67 11.22 20.36
N PRO A 9 13.38 10.47 19.30
CA PRO A 9 12.91 9.10 19.45
C PRO A 9 14.00 8.27 20.14
N GLU A 10 13.71 7.69 21.28
CA GLU A 10 14.54 6.63 21.85
C GLU A 10 14.35 5.38 20.99
N TYR A 11 15.36 5.08 20.20
CA TYR A 11 15.45 3.83 19.46
C TYR A 11 15.96 2.75 20.41
N SER A 12 15.16 1.78 20.78
CA SER A 12 15.67 0.54 21.35
C SER A 12 15.94 -0.44 20.20
N GLU A 13 17.19 -0.87 20.05
CA GLU A 13 17.55 -2.00 19.19
C GLU A 13 16.76 -3.23 19.68
N ILE A 14 15.93 -3.76 18.80
CA ILE A 14 15.37 -5.09 18.94
C ILE A 14 16.23 -5.97 18.02
N ASP A 15 16.40 -7.24 18.41
CA ASP A 15 17.16 -8.25 17.64
C ASP A 15 16.64 -8.46 16.18
N ASP A 16 15.60 -7.74 15.79
CA ASP A 16 15.06 -7.68 14.43
C ASP A 16 15.10 -6.24 13.93
N PRO A 17 16.03 -5.90 12.99
CA PRO A 17 16.16 -4.56 12.45
C PRO A 17 14.91 -4.05 11.69
N SER A 18 13.92 -4.90 11.45
CA SER A 18 12.65 -4.51 10.82
C SER A 18 11.62 -3.91 11.79
N ILE A 19 11.92 -3.83 13.09
CA ILE A 19 10.99 -3.35 14.10
C ILE A 19 11.57 -2.14 14.84
N PHE A 20 11.12 -0.94 14.48
CA PHE A 20 11.42 0.28 15.23
C PHE A 20 10.33 0.50 16.28
N ARG A 21 10.71 0.63 17.55
CA ARG A 21 9.83 1.12 18.61
C ARG A 21 10.13 2.59 18.87
N ASN A 22 9.13 3.44 18.62
CA ASN A 22 9.12 4.76 19.23
C ASN A 22 8.40 4.64 20.59
N SER A 23 8.90 5.30 21.61
CA SER A 23 8.31 5.37 22.97
C SER A 23 6.94 6.07 23.04
N CYS A 24 6.32 6.38 21.91
CA CYS A 24 4.96 6.90 21.86
C CYS A 24 3.99 5.95 22.54
N ARG A 25 3.29 6.46 23.58
CA ARG A 25 2.19 5.72 24.19
C ARG A 25 1.10 5.51 23.16
N LEU A 26 0.80 4.24 22.87
CA LEU A 26 -0.40 3.90 22.11
C LEU A 26 -1.64 4.47 22.82
N PRO A 27 -2.63 4.99 22.08
CA PRO A 27 -3.88 5.45 22.67
C PRO A 27 -4.50 4.34 23.50
N GLY A 28 -4.93 4.65 24.74
CA GLY A 28 -5.48 3.66 25.67
C GLY A 28 -6.83 3.07 25.26
N ASN A 29 -7.54 3.71 24.32
CA ASN A 29 -8.92 3.41 23.96
C ASN A 29 -9.10 2.98 22.49
N VAL A 30 -8.14 2.28 21.92
CA VAL A 30 -8.22 1.83 20.51
C VAL A 30 -9.42 0.91 20.32
N LYS A 31 -10.36 1.32 19.47
CA LYS A 31 -11.55 0.54 19.10
C LYS A 31 -11.45 -0.02 17.68
N ARG A 32 -10.77 0.70 16.79
CA ARG A 32 -10.62 0.34 15.39
C ARG A 32 -9.17 0.43 14.95
N VAL A 33 -8.75 -0.55 14.16
CA VAL A 33 -7.47 -0.52 13.45
C VAL A 33 -7.74 -0.68 11.97
N LEU A 34 -7.24 0.26 11.18
CA LEU A 34 -7.23 0.18 9.73
C LEU A 34 -5.85 -0.29 9.28
N PHE A 35 -5.79 -1.44 8.63
CA PHE A 35 -4.56 -1.96 8.04
C PHE A 35 -4.54 -1.73 6.54
N ASP A 36 -3.38 -1.36 6.01
CA ASP A 36 -3.05 -1.73 4.66
C ASP A 36 -2.79 -3.24 4.56
N PHE A 37 -2.73 -3.79 3.35
CA PHE A 37 -2.54 -5.22 3.13
C PHE A 37 -1.17 -5.56 2.57
N ASP A 38 -0.85 -4.99 1.41
CA ASP A 38 0.38 -5.26 0.68
C ASP A 38 1.56 -4.53 1.34
N GLY A 39 2.62 -5.24 1.71
CA GLY A 39 3.74 -4.68 2.47
C GLY A 39 3.48 -4.56 3.98
N THR A 40 2.24 -4.64 4.45
CA THR A 40 1.86 -4.47 5.86
C THR A 40 1.45 -5.78 6.54
N ILE A 41 0.70 -6.62 5.84
CA ILE A 41 0.31 -7.97 6.28
C ILE A 41 0.89 -9.01 5.32
N SER A 42 0.76 -8.77 4.02
CA SER A 42 1.11 -9.67 2.93
C SER A 42 2.37 -9.21 2.21
N LEU A 43 3.28 -10.14 1.97
CA LEU A 43 4.45 -9.97 1.10
C LEU A 43 4.27 -10.69 -0.25
N LEU A 44 3.05 -11.15 -0.56
CA LEU A 44 2.76 -11.84 -1.84
C LEU A 44 3.01 -10.97 -3.07
N ARG A 45 2.95 -9.66 -2.92
CA ARG A 45 3.19 -8.69 -3.99
C ARG A 45 4.53 -7.96 -3.86
N GLU A 46 5.39 -8.35 -2.92
CA GLU A 46 6.72 -7.75 -2.75
C GLU A 46 7.47 -7.69 -4.09
N GLY A 47 8.15 -6.56 -4.35
CA GLY A 47 8.84 -6.34 -5.62
C GLY A 47 7.91 -5.90 -6.77
N TRP A 48 6.73 -5.39 -6.46
CA TRP A 48 5.81 -4.82 -7.46
C TRP A 48 6.36 -3.54 -8.09
N GLN A 49 7.16 -2.75 -7.35
CA GLN A 49 7.69 -1.46 -7.82
C GLN A 49 8.57 -1.60 -9.07
N PRO A 50 9.58 -2.50 -9.12
CA PRO A 50 10.35 -2.72 -10.35
C PRO A 50 9.49 -3.12 -11.55
N ILE A 51 8.47 -3.93 -11.34
CA ILE A 51 7.55 -4.36 -12.39
C ILE A 51 6.76 -3.17 -12.93
N MET A 52 6.22 -2.36 -12.03
CA MET A 52 5.49 -1.14 -12.40
C MET A 52 6.39 -0.17 -13.14
N ARG A 53 7.59 0.08 -12.63
CA ARG A 53 8.59 0.94 -13.25
C ARG A 53 8.90 0.50 -14.69
N ASP A 54 9.24 -0.76 -14.87
CA ASP A 54 9.66 -1.28 -16.18
C ASP A 54 8.51 -1.24 -17.19
N LEU A 55 7.27 -1.51 -16.74
CA LEU A 55 6.07 -1.35 -17.57
C LEU A 55 5.78 0.11 -17.91
N MET A 56 5.86 1.02 -16.93
CA MET A 56 5.65 2.45 -17.17
C MET A 56 6.65 3.01 -18.17
N ILE A 57 7.95 2.72 -17.99
CA ILE A 57 8.99 3.14 -18.93
C ILE A 57 8.68 2.60 -20.32
N ARG A 58 8.33 1.31 -20.45
CA ARG A 58 7.99 0.68 -21.73
C ARG A 58 6.76 1.35 -22.37
N PHE A 59 5.74 1.70 -21.62
CA PHE A 59 4.57 2.38 -22.14
C PHE A 59 4.86 3.82 -22.55
N ILE A 60 5.71 4.55 -21.81
CA ILE A 60 6.12 5.92 -22.14
C ILE A 60 6.98 5.92 -23.41
N THR A 61 7.94 5.03 -23.53
CA THR A 61 8.87 4.99 -24.66
C THR A 61 8.27 4.37 -25.93
N GLY A 62 7.25 3.52 -25.76
CA GLY A 62 6.66 2.77 -26.89
C GLY A 62 7.69 1.87 -27.56
N LYS A 63 7.70 1.93 -28.90
CA LYS A 63 8.64 1.17 -29.76
C LYS A 63 9.83 2.01 -30.25
N LYS A 64 10.00 3.22 -29.74
CA LYS A 64 11.04 4.14 -30.19
C LYS A 64 12.36 3.87 -29.49
N GLU A 65 13.45 4.06 -30.23
CA GLU A 65 14.78 4.17 -29.63
C GLU A 65 14.90 5.53 -28.95
N ILE A 66 15.19 5.52 -27.67
CA ILE A 66 15.26 6.72 -26.82
C ILE A 66 16.71 6.99 -26.47
N LYS A 67 17.12 8.26 -26.60
CA LYS A 67 18.47 8.69 -26.18
C LYS A 67 18.65 8.45 -24.67
N GLU A 68 19.83 8.04 -24.27
CA GLU A 68 20.15 7.65 -22.89
C GLU A 68 19.82 8.75 -21.86
N GLU A 69 20.08 10.02 -22.19
CA GLU A 69 19.78 11.16 -21.32
C GLU A 69 18.25 11.30 -21.07
N VAL A 70 17.44 11.06 -22.10
CA VAL A 70 15.98 11.14 -21.99
C VAL A 70 15.45 9.93 -21.24
N LEU A 71 16.00 8.74 -21.49
CA LEU A 71 15.63 7.53 -20.75
C LEU A 71 15.93 7.67 -19.27
N SER A 72 17.10 8.20 -18.91
CA SER A 72 17.49 8.46 -17.52
C SER A 72 16.51 9.41 -16.83
N ARG A 73 16.05 10.46 -17.51
CA ARG A 73 15.04 11.38 -16.99
C ARG A 73 13.69 10.70 -16.77
N ILE A 74 13.23 9.89 -17.73
CA ILE A 74 12.01 9.09 -17.59
C ILE A 74 12.11 8.17 -16.37
N MET A 75 13.26 7.52 -16.18
CA MET A 75 13.47 6.60 -15.05
C MET A 75 13.38 7.32 -13.71
N VAL A 76 13.96 8.50 -13.57
CA VAL A 76 13.86 9.32 -12.35
C VAL A 76 12.41 9.69 -12.07
N GLU A 77 11.72 10.29 -13.06
CA GLU A 77 10.33 10.73 -12.91
C GLU A 77 9.37 9.57 -12.58
N VAL A 78 9.55 8.42 -13.24
CA VAL A 78 8.76 7.22 -12.95
C VAL A 78 9.01 6.69 -11.54
N ASN A 79 10.26 6.69 -11.06
CA ASN A 79 10.58 6.25 -9.70
C ASN A 79 9.96 7.19 -8.66
N GLU A 80 10.07 8.51 -8.83
CA GLU A 80 9.44 9.51 -7.97
C GLU A 80 7.92 9.34 -7.96
N PHE A 81 7.31 9.21 -9.14
CA PHE A 81 5.87 8.97 -9.27
C PHE A 81 5.42 7.71 -8.53
N ILE A 82 6.15 6.59 -8.65
CA ILE A 82 5.82 5.35 -7.96
C ILE A 82 5.94 5.54 -6.43
N ALA A 83 6.99 6.20 -5.96
CA ALA A 83 7.19 6.47 -4.53
C ALA A 83 6.04 7.32 -3.94
N GLU A 84 5.68 8.42 -4.61
CA GLU A 84 4.61 9.33 -4.18
C GLU A 84 3.22 8.68 -4.21
N THR A 85 3.01 7.73 -5.12
CA THR A 85 1.70 7.09 -5.33
C THR A 85 1.59 5.72 -4.67
N THR A 86 2.60 5.29 -3.90
CA THR A 86 2.54 4.05 -3.12
C THR A 86 1.37 4.10 -2.13
N GLY A 87 0.53 3.06 -2.16
CA GLY A 87 -0.70 2.97 -1.34
C GLY A 87 -1.96 3.54 -2.02
N LEU A 88 -1.84 4.26 -3.16
CA LEU A 88 -2.99 4.64 -3.98
C LEU A 88 -3.58 3.43 -4.70
N GLN A 89 -4.83 3.60 -5.15
CA GLN A 89 -5.45 2.64 -6.07
C GLN A 89 -4.66 2.55 -7.37
N THR A 90 -4.44 1.34 -7.85
CA THR A 90 -3.74 1.09 -9.12
C THR A 90 -4.34 1.86 -10.31
N ILE A 91 -5.67 2.05 -10.33
CA ILE A 91 -6.32 2.81 -11.41
C ILE A 91 -5.85 4.27 -11.45
N LEU A 92 -5.63 4.91 -10.29
CA LEU A 92 -5.11 6.27 -10.19
C LEU A 92 -3.65 6.36 -10.65
N GLN A 93 -2.85 5.35 -10.33
CA GLN A 93 -1.48 5.25 -10.86
C GLN A 93 -1.48 5.12 -12.39
N MET A 94 -2.42 4.38 -12.95
CA MET A 94 -2.56 4.24 -14.41
C MET A 94 -3.08 5.52 -15.08
N GLU A 95 -3.88 6.33 -14.40
CA GLU A 95 -4.23 7.67 -14.89
C GLU A 95 -3.01 8.59 -14.96
N GLY A 96 -2.17 8.56 -13.92
CA GLY A 96 -0.89 9.26 -13.94
C GLY A 96 0.02 8.77 -15.07
N LEU A 97 0.15 7.47 -15.25
CA LEU A 97 0.89 6.89 -16.37
C LEU A 97 0.37 7.39 -17.73
N ARG A 98 -0.94 7.42 -17.95
CA ARG A 98 -1.52 7.92 -19.18
C ARG A 98 -1.13 9.37 -19.46
N LYS A 99 -1.09 10.20 -18.42
CA LYS A 99 -0.64 11.61 -18.53
C LYS A 99 0.83 11.66 -18.93
N LEU A 100 1.70 10.88 -18.27
CA LEU A 100 3.13 10.81 -18.61
C LEU A 100 3.34 10.36 -20.05
N VAL A 101 2.65 9.31 -20.51
CA VAL A 101 2.73 8.84 -21.90
C VAL A 101 2.36 9.97 -22.89
N GLY A 102 1.30 10.72 -22.61
CA GLY A 102 0.90 11.87 -23.41
C GLY A 102 1.91 13.03 -23.39
N GLN A 103 2.48 13.32 -22.23
CA GLN A 103 3.48 14.40 -22.05
C GLN A 103 4.78 14.13 -22.80
N TYR A 104 5.28 12.90 -22.76
CA TYR A 104 6.48 12.53 -23.50
C TYR A 104 6.28 12.43 -25.02
N GLY A 105 5.05 12.15 -25.47
CA GLY A 105 4.69 12.18 -26.89
C GLY A 105 5.43 11.16 -27.78
N PHE A 106 6.00 10.11 -27.20
CA PHE A 106 6.65 9.06 -27.97
C PHE A 106 5.65 8.06 -28.58
N VAL A 107 4.48 7.96 -27.98
CA VAL A 107 3.37 7.11 -28.42
C VAL A 107 2.34 7.97 -29.15
N PRO A 108 1.85 7.57 -30.35
CA PRO A 108 0.78 8.28 -31.03
C PRO A 108 -0.48 8.38 -30.16
N PRO A 109 -1.22 9.51 -30.21
CA PRO A 109 -2.37 9.72 -29.32
C PRO A 109 -3.45 8.65 -29.42
N ASP A 110 -3.63 8.05 -30.58
CA ASP A 110 -4.58 6.97 -30.86
C ASP A 110 -4.12 5.60 -30.39
N GLU A 111 -2.83 5.45 -30.07
CA GLU A 111 -2.25 4.25 -29.46
C GLU A 111 -2.14 4.31 -27.93
N ILE A 112 -2.45 5.48 -27.32
CA ILE A 112 -2.40 5.63 -25.87
C ILE A 112 -3.57 4.88 -25.23
N LEU A 113 -3.23 3.88 -24.41
CA LEU A 113 -4.22 3.04 -23.74
C LEU A 113 -5.01 3.81 -22.68
N THR A 114 -6.21 3.34 -22.39
CA THR A 114 -6.98 3.82 -21.25
C THR A 114 -6.36 3.37 -19.92
N PRO A 115 -6.61 4.07 -18.81
CA PRO A 115 -6.12 3.65 -17.48
C PRO A 115 -6.53 2.22 -17.13
N LEU A 116 -7.71 1.79 -17.55
CA LEU A 116 -8.21 0.44 -17.28
C LEU A 116 -7.42 -0.63 -18.07
N GLU A 117 -7.02 -0.35 -19.30
CA GLU A 117 -6.19 -1.24 -20.10
C GLU A 117 -4.78 -1.36 -19.52
N TYR A 118 -4.15 -0.24 -19.12
CA TYR A 118 -2.87 -0.27 -18.40
C TYR A 118 -2.98 -1.08 -17.10
N LYS A 119 -4.04 -0.85 -16.31
CA LYS A 119 -4.31 -1.60 -15.08
C LYS A 119 -4.41 -3.09 -15.37
N LYS A 120 -5.16 -3.49 -16.39
CA LYS A 120 -5.36 -4.89 -16.77
C LYS A 120 -4.03 -5.58 -17.11
N ILE A 121 -3.15 -4.90 -17.84
CA ILE A 121 -1.83 -5.45 -18.20
C ILE A 121 -0.98 -5.60 -16.93
N TYR A 122 -0.84 -4.54 -16.13
CA TYR A 122 -0.04 -4.56 -14.91
C TYR A 122 -0.52 -5.61 -13.91
N THR A 123 -1.83 -5.63 -13.60
CA THR A 123 -2.39 -6.60 -12.66
C THR A 123 -2.28 -8.04 -13.18
N GLY A 124 -2.28 -8.24 -14.49
CA GLY A 124 -2.00 -9.54 -15.11
C GLY A 124 -0.62 -10.07 -14.74
N TYR A 125 0.42 -9.26 -14.86
CA TYR A 125 1.78 -9.63 -14.43
C TYR A 125 1.85 -9.95 -12.93
N LEU A 126 1.24 -9.13 -12.09
CA LEU A 126 1.24 -9.37 -10.64
C LEU A 126 0.51 -10.66 -10.27
N LYS A 127 -0.63 -10.95 -10.92
CA LYS A 127 -1.40 -12.18 -10.67
C LYS A 127 -0.60 -13.45 -10.98
N GLU A 128 0.20 -13.44 -12.03
CA GLU A 128 1.07 -14.58 -12.34
C GLU A 128 2.16 -14.77 -11.28
N ILE A 129 2.74 -13.67 -10.75
CA ILE A 129 3.72 -13.73 -9.66
C ILE A 129 3.08 -14.26 -8.39
N VAL A 130 1.94 -13.71 -7.99
CA VAL A 130 1.20 -14.16 -6.81
C VAL A 130 0.82 -15.62 -6.93
N LYS A 131 0.32 -16.06 -8.09
CA LYS A 131 0.00 -17.47 -8.37
C LYS A 131 1.20 -18.37 -8.22
N LYS A 132 2.38 -17.96 -8.75
CA LYS A 132 3.63 -18.70 -8.59
C LYS A 132 4.01 -18.83 -7.11
N ARG A 133 3.95 -17.74 -6.34
CA ARG A 133 4.25 -17.71 -4.90
C ARG A 133 3.29 -18.56 -4.08
N ILE A 134 2.01 -18.54 -4.41
CA ILE A 134 0.99 -19.41 -3.79
C ILE A 134 1.30 -20.89 -4.05
N ASN A 135 1.73 -21.23 -5.26
CA ASN A 135 2.08 -22.60 -5.63
C ASN A 135 3.35 -23.13 -4.93
N GLU A 136 4.24 -22.24 -4.47
CA GLU A 136 5.38 -22.63 -3.62
C GLU A 136 4.92 -23.20 -2.27
N ASN A 137 3.70 -22.88 -1.86
CA ASN A 137 3.05 -23.33 -0.61
C ASN A 137 3.84 -23.06 0.68
N VAL A 138 4.62 -21.97 0.69
CA VAL A 138 5.41 -21.50 1.85
C VAL A 138 4.80 -20.20 2.39
N LYS A 139 3.64 -20.35 3.07
CA LYS A 139 2.85 -19.19 3.56
C LYS A 139 3.65 -18.25 4.48
N SER A 140 4.48 -18.81 5.34
CA SER A 140 5.29 -18.03 6.30
C SER A 140 6.28 -17.09 5.63
N ARG A 141 6.72 -17.39 4.40
CA ARG A 141 7.60 -16.52 3.61
C ARG A 141 6.90 -15.24 3.12
N TYR A 142 5.58 -15.32 2.92
CA TYR A 142 4.78 -14.26 2.33
C TYR A 142 3.84 -13.60 3.33
N LEU A 143 3.97 -13.92 4.60
CA LEU A 143 3.30 -13.24 5.70
C LEU A 143 4.34 -12.39 6.43
N LEU A 144 4.05 -11.11 6.65
CA LEU A 144 4.95 -10.25 7.41
C LEU A 144 5.16 -10.85 8.81
N ARG A 145 6.42 -10.92 9.23
CA ARG A 145 6.78 -11.51 10.53
C ARG A 145 6.06 -10.79 11.67
N GLY A 146 5.41 -11.55 12.54
CA GLY A 146 4.64 -11.01 13.65
C GLY A 146 3.22 -10.54 13.30
N ALA A 147 2.85 -10.42 12.02
CA ALA A 147 1.52 -9.94 11.63
C ALA A 147 0.41 -10.83 12.19
N LEU A 148 0.51 -12.14 12.05
CA LEU A 148 -0.53 -13.06 12.53
C LEU A 148 -0.70 -13.00 14.06
N GLU A 149 0.40 -12.95 14.79
CA GLU A 149 0.40 -12.84 16.26
C GLU A 149 -0.22 -11.53 16.70
N PHE A 150 0.06 -10.44 15.99
CA PHE A 150 -0.51 -9.13 16.25
C PHE A 150 -2.03 -9.10 15.97
N LEU A 151 -2.49 -9.65 14.85
CA LEU A 151 -3.91 -9.78 14.55
C LEU A 151 -4.66 -10.63 15.60
N LYS A 152 -4.05 -11.72 16.04
CA LYS A 152 -4.59 -12.54 17.15
C LYS A 152 -4.67 -11.74 18.46
N ALA A 153 -3.66 -10.94 18.76
CA ALA A 153 -3.62 -10.11 19.98
C ALA A 153 -4.70 -9.03 19.96
N LEU A 154 -4.92 -8.36 18.83
CA LEU A 154 -6.00 -7.38 18.66
C LEU A 154 -7.36 -8.02 18.89
N ARG A 155 -7.59 -9.19 18.30
CA ARG A 155 -8.86 -9.90 18.43
C ARG A 155 -9.13 -10.32 19.88
N ARG A 156 -8.10 -10.82 20.61
CA ARG A 156 -8.24 -11.16 22.05
C ARG A 156 -8.60 -9.95 22.90
N ARG A 157 -8.20 -8.76 22.50
CA ARG A 157 -8.54 -7.48 23.18
C ARG A 157 -9.88 -6.89 22.74
N GLY A 158 -10.64 -7.57 21.89
CA GLY A 158 -11.92 -7.08 21.37
C GLY A 158 -11.81 -5.93 20.38
N VAL A 159 -10.60 -5.65 19.86
CA VAL A 159 -10.39 -4.59 18.86
C VAL A 159 -10.89 -5.09 17.50
N THR A 160 -11.73 -4.28 16.87
CA THR A 160 -12.15 -4.53 15.49
C THR A 160 -11.14 -3.96 14.54
N PHE A 161 -10.70 -4.76 13.58
CA PHE A 161 -9.81 -4.26 12.54
C PHE A 161 -10.31 -4.62 11.15
N LEU A 162 -10.02 -3.72 10.23
CA LEU A 162 -10.39 -3.82 8.82
C LEU A 162 -9.16 -3.63 7.96
N VAL A 163 -9.23 -4.15 6.76
CA VAL A 163 -8.19 -3.99 5.75
C VAL A 163 -8.69 -3.04 4.67
N ALA A 164 -7.85 -2.06 4.30
CA ALA A 164 -8.10 -1.13 3.21
C ALA A 164 -6.88 -1.08 2.29
N SER A 165 -6.97 -1.70 1.11
CA SER A 165 -5.87 -1.85 0.15
C SER A 165 -6.13 -1.15 -1.17
N GLY A 166 -5.06 -0.64 -1.82
CA GLY A 166 -5.09 -0.17 -3.20
C GLY A 166 -5.28 -1.29 -4.23
N THR A 167 -5.14 -2.55 -3.80
CA THR A 167 -5.40 -3.75 -4.59
C THR A 167 -6.90 -4.07 -4.66
N ASP A 168 -7.33 -4.72 -5.74
CA ASP A 168 -8.72 -5.12 -5.93
C ASP A 168 -9.20 -6.02 -4.79
N LYS A 169 -10.37 -5.71 -4.24
CA LYS A 169 -10.94 -6.37 -3.05
C LYS A 169 -10.96 -7.90 -3.13
N GLU A 170 -11.31 -8.45 -4.29
CA GLU A 170 -11.38 -9.91 -4.48
C GLU A 170 -10.01 -10.58 -4.39
N ASP A 171 -8.97 -9.90 -4.91
CA ASP A 171 -7.61 -10.41 -4.84
C ASP A 171 -7.10 -10.37 -3.39
N VAL A 172 -7.34 -9.27 -2.66
CA VAL A 172 -7.03 -9.17 -1.22
C VAL A 172 -7.68 -10.30 -0.42
N ILE A 173 -8.96 -10.58 -0.67
CA ILE A 173 -9.68 -11.66 0.03
C ILE A 173 -9.07 -13.04 -0.27
N LYS A 174 -8.74 -13.32 -1.54
CA LYS A 174 -8.09 -14.58 -1.95
C LYS A 174 -6.74 -14.77 -1.27
N GLU A 175 -5.92 -13.72 -1.30
CA GLU A 175 -4.58 -13.72 -0.70
C GLU A 175 -4.63 -13.83 0.82
N ALA A 176 -5.52 -13.10 1.48
CA ALA A 176 -5.75 -13.20 2.93
C ALA A 176 -6.22 -14.60 3.37
N LYS A 177 -7.07 -15.25 2.57
CA LYS A 177 -7.49 -16.65 2.80
C LYS A 177 -6.31 -17.61 2.66
N TYR A 178 -5.50 -17.45 1.61
CA TYR A 178 -4.30 -18.27 1.43
C TYR A 178 -3.34 -18.12 2.60
N LEU A 179 -3.06 -16.89 3.03
CA LEU A 179 -2.17 -16.60 4.17
C LEU A 179 -2.74 -17.04 5.52
N GLY A 180 -4.03 -17.38 5.59
CA GLY A 180 -4.69 -17.80 6.83
C GLY A 180 -5.04 -16.65 7.77
N VAL A 181 -5.02 -15.40 7.29
CA VAL A 181 -5.34 -14.20 8.09
C VAL A 181 -6.78 -13.75 7.95
N TYR A 182 -7.48 -14.17 6.89
CA TYR A 182 -8.83 -13.71 6.58
C TYR A 182 -9.83 -13.90 7.72
N SER A 183 -9.77 -15.03 8.44
CA SER A 183 -10.66 -15.34 9.57
C SER A 183 -10.48 -14.42 10.78
N TYR A 184 -9.38 -13.69 10.85
CA TYR A 184 -9.13 -12.72 11.91
C TYR A 184 -9.68 -11.33 11.56
N ILE A 185 -9.88 -10.99 10.27
CA ILE A 185 -10.39 -9.70 9.82
C ILE A 185 -11.87 -9.61 10.15
N ASN A 186 -12.22 -8.92 11.23
CA ASN A 186 -13.59 -8.83 11.75
C ASN A 186 -14.32 -7.53 11.40
N GLY A 187 -13.61 -6.53 10.86
CA GLY A 187 -14.18 -5.27 10.35
C GLY A 187 -14.37 -5.25 8.82
N GLY A 188 -14.01 -6.35 8.15
CA GLY A 188 -14.16 -6.49 6.72
C GLY A 188 -12.96 -6.04 5.90
N VAL A 189 -13.05 -6.23 4.59
CA VAL A 189 -12.04 -5.86 3.59
C VAL A 189 -12.63 -4.82 2.66
N SER A 190 -11.95 -3.69 2.55
CA SER A 190 -12.17 -2.66 1.54
C SER A 190 -10.97 -2.68 0.59
N GLY A 191 -11.24 -2.75 -0.70
CA GLY A 191 -10.20 -2.77 -1.74
C GLY A 191 -10.63 -1.92 -2.91
N ALA A 192 -9.69 -1.67 -3.83
CA ALA A 192 -9.98 -0.93 -5.02
C ALA A 192 -11.13 -1.58 -5.81
N LEU A 193 -11.95 -0.73 -6.39
CA LEU A 193 -13.00 -1.08 -7.35
C LEU A 193 -12.57 -0.59 -8.73
N ASN A 194 -13.33 -0.93 -9.76
CA ASN A 194 -13.04 -0.45 -11.12
C ASN A 194 -13.41 1.03 -11.32
N SER A 195 -14.09 1.66 -10.36
CA SER A 195 -14.39 3.08 -10.37
C SER A 195 -13.59 3.83 -9.30
N ILE A 196 -13.02 4.97 -9.68
CA ILE A 196 -12.22 5.85 -8.83
C ILE A 196 -13.07 6.47 -7.73
N GLU A 197 -14.33 6.74 -8.02
CA GLU A 197 -15.24 7.48 -7.15
C GLU A 197 -15.74 6.66 -5.96
N GLU A 198 -15.73 5.34 -6.06
CA GLU A 198 -16.37 4.47 -5.06
C GLU A 198 -15.45 4.10 -3.88
N TYR A 199 -14.13 4.16 -4.05
CA TYR A 199 -13.19 3.73 -3.02
C TYR A 199 -12.04 4.72 -2.84
N SER A 200 -11.69 4.99 -1.60
CA SER A 200 -10.36 5.47 -1.17
C SER A 200 -10.17 5.15 0.31
N LYS A 201 -8.91 5.06 0.78
CA LYS A 201 -8.61 4.87 2.21
C LYS A 201 -9.20 6.02 3.04
N LYS A 202 -9.19 7.24 2.51
CA LYS A 202 -9.83 8.41 3.14
C LYS A 202 -11.33 8.19 3.35
N LYS A 203 -12.06 7.74 2.33
CA LYS A 203 -13.50 7.44 2.45
C LYS A 203 -13.79 6.33 3.48
N VAL A 204 -12.91 5.34 3.59
CA VAL A 204 -13.05 4.29 4.61
C VAL A 204 -12.93 4.90 6.01
N ILE A 205 -11.95 5.76 6.23
CA ILE A 205 -11.75 6.46 7.52
C ILE A 205 -12.95 7.37 7.82
N GLU A 206 -13.37 8.19 6.85
CA GLU A 206 -14.54 9.08 6.99
C GLU A 206 -15.80 8.31 7.38
N ARG A 207 -16.01 7.13 6.76
CA ARG A 207 -17.14 6.25 7.10
C ARG A 207 -17.04 5.76 8.55
N LEU A 208 -15.87 5.27 8.98
CA LEU A 208 -15.65 4.84 10.36
C LEU A 208 -15.98 5.94 11.37
N MET A 209 -15.50 7.15 11.10
CA MET A 209 -15.73 8.29 11.98
C MET A 209 -17.18 8.75 12.00
N LYS A 210 -17.82 8.81 10.83
CA LYS A 210 -19.18 9.34 10.67
C LYS A 210 -20.25 8.32 11.02
N GLU A 211 -20.17 7.10 10.48
CA GLU A 211 -21.21 6.09 10.62
C GLU A 211 -21.04 5.26 11.89
N GLU A 212 -19.82 4.86 12.22
CA GLU A 212 -19.52 4.07 13.41
C GLU A 212 -19.17 4.94 14.63
N LYS A 213 -19.14 6.28 14.46
CA LYS A 213 -18.87 7.27 15.53
C LYS A 213 -17.52 7.04 16.23
N ILE A 214 -16.52 6.57 15.48
CA ILE A 214 -15.17 6.37 15.99
C ILE A 214 -14.48 7.72 16.11
N LYS A 215 -13.92 8.00 17.27
CA LYS A 215 -13.14 9.21 17.50
C LYS A 215 -11.72 9.05 16.96
N PRO A 216 -11.03 10.16 16.63
CA PRO A 216 -9.66 10.12 16.16
C PRO A 216 -8.71 9.30 17.06
N ASP A 217 -8.79 9.49 18.37
CA ASP A 217 -7.99 8.81 19.40
C ASP A 217 -8.38 7.34 19.63
N GLU A 218 -9.46 6.88 19.02
CA GLU A 218 -9.93 5.50 19.03
C GLU A 218 -9.54 4.71 17.77
N LEU A 219 -8.93 5.41 16.77
CA LEU A 219 -8.52 4.84 15.48
C LEU A 219 -7.00 4.77 15.37
N VAL A 220 -6.51 3.61 14.94
CA VAL A 220 -5.11 3.42 14.53
C VAL A 220 -5.10 3.07 13.04
N VAL A 221 -4.22 3.70 12.28
CA VAL A 221 -3.98 3.40 10.85
C VAL A 221 -2.57 2.85 10.71
N ILE A 222 -2.44 1.68 10.10
CA ILE A 222 -1.17 0.95 9.95
C ILE A 222 -0.93 0.67 8.47
N GLY A 223 0.24 1.06 7.96
CA GLY A 223 0.62 0.82 6.58
C GLY A 223 2.10 1.05 6.33
N ASP A 224 2.61 0.60 5.19
CA ASP A 224 4.00 0.76 4.74
C ASP A 224 4.18 1.91 3.75
N GLY A 225 3.08 2.56 3.32
CA GLY A 225 3.09 3.65 2.35
C GLY A 225 2.79 5.02 2.94
N PRO A 226 3.13 6.10 2.20
CA PRO A 226 2.85 7.48 2.62
C PRO A 226 1.35 7.79 2.68
N VAL A 227 0.53 7.11 1.87
CA VAL A 227 -0.91 7.36 1.78
C VAL A 227 -1.61 7.06 3.11
N GLU A 228 -1.33 5.93 3.74
CA GLU A 228 -1.91 5.52 5.01
C GLU A 228 -1.56 6.51 6.11
N ILE A 229 -0.29 6.89 6.18
CA ILE A 229 0.22 7.83 7.19
C ILE A 229 -0.42 9.21 7.00
N THR A 230 -0.51 9.68 5.76
CA THR A 230 -1.10 10.99 5.46
C THR A 230 -2.58 11.02 5.80
N VAL A 231 -3.37 10.08 5.28
CA VAL A 231 -4.83 10.08 5.52
C VAL A 231 -5.18 9.81 6.98
N GLY A 232 -4.37 8.99 7.67
CA GLY A 232 -4.54 8.76 9.10
C GLY A 232 -4.27 10.02 9.92
N ARG A 233 -3.19 10.75 9.62
CA ARG A 233 -2.86 12.03 10.27
C ARG A 233 -3.89 13.12 10.00
N GLU A 234 -4.35 13.26 8.75
CA GLU A 234 -5.42 14.20 8.40
C GLU A 234 -6.69 13.94 9.21
N ALA A 235 -6.99 12.68 9.49
CA ALA A 235 -8.13 12.27 10.31
C ALA A 235 -7.89 12.42 11.83
N GLY A 236 -6.67 12.79 12.26
CA GLY A 236 -6.28 12.85 13.66
C GLY A 236 -6.10 11.49 14.33
N ALA A 237 -6.03 10.40 13.54
CA ALA A 237 -5.80 9.06 14.04
C ALA A 237 -4.34 8.82 14.41
N PHE A 238 -4.09 7.83 15.27
CA PHE A 238 -2.74 7.36 15.53
C PHE A 238 -2.26 6.57 14.30
N THR A 239 -1.05 6.87 13.83
CA THR A 239 -0.50 6.23 12.63
C THR A 239 0.75 5.42 12.96
N VAL A 240 0.87 4.25 12.33
CA VAL A 240 2.03 3.36 12.47
C VAL A 240 2.57 3.04 11.08
N GLY A 241 3.82 3.43 10.84
CA GLY A 241 4.56 3.02 9.64
C GLY A 241 5.15 1.63 9.82
N VAL A 242 5.03 0.80 8.80
CA VAL A 242 5.64 -0.54 8.76
C VAL A 242 6.80 -0.52 7.78
N ALA A 243 8.02 -0.76 8.27
CA ALA A 243 9.22 -0.82 7.45
C ALA A 243 9.45 -2.26 6.94
N SER A 244 8.59 -2.73 6.05
CA SER A 244 8.68 -4.10 5.49
C SER A 244 9.67 -4.22 4.33
N ASN A 245 10.09 -3.09 3.75
CA ASN A 245 10.88 -3.02 2.51
C ASN A 245 12.26 -2.40 2.73
N GLU A 246 12.89 -2.72 3.86
CA GLU A 246 14.19 -2.14 4.27
C GLU A 246 15.33 -2.40 3.30
N LYS A 247 15.25 -3.45 2.47
CA LYS A 247 16.24 -3.70 1.41
C LYS A 247 16.24 -2.65 0.31
N ALA A 248 15.25 -1.79 0.25
CA ALA A 248 15.14 -0.71 -0.74
C ALA A 248 15.74 0.63 -0.24
N GLY A 249 16.40 0.64 0.92
CA GLY A 249 17.19 1.78 1.38
C GLY A 249 16.36 2.98 1.78
N PHE A 250 15.52 2.86 2.79
CA PHE A 250 15.14 4.00 3.61
C PHE A 250 16.25 4.25 4.62
N GLY A 251 17.31 4.86 4.15
CA GLY A 251 18.36 5.46 4.94
C GLY A 251 18.36 6.95 4.66
#